data_722c864e9bef3d273d9263aa0454f421
#
_entry.id   722c864e9bef3d273d9263aa0454f421
#
_cell.length_a   1.000
_cell.length_b   1.000
_cell.length_c   1.000
_cell.angle_alpha   90.00
_cell.angle_beta   90.00
_cell.angle_gamma   90.00
#
_symmetry.space_group_name_H-M   'P 1'
#
loop_
_entity.id
_entity.type
_entity.pdbx_description
1 polymer ?
#
loop_
_entity_poly.entity_id
_entity_poly.type
_entity_poly.pdbx_seq_one_letter_code
_entity_poly.pdbx_strand_id
1 'polypeptide(L)'
;EAVKRDFFDRCNNQYDLGVDTPHIVFNYLDFLLWDGNRKKFDDFNFEFRNSVEHWYPQHPSDVSLTKWSHKKGLDNFGNLCIVSSKINSKFSNLAPTSKMGTYGNDVNKGSLKLRLMGKATAKCGDVEWRICEFKKHENEMIKLLKNACEIE
;
A
#
# COMPACT_ATOMS: atom_id res chain seq x y z
N GLU A 1 21.82 -0.69 14.54
CA GLU A 1 21.69 -2.15 14.68
C GLU A 1 20.51 -2.56 15.59
N ALA A 2 20.33 -1.97 16.78
CA ALA A 2 19.20 -2.27 17.67
C ALA A 2 17.84 -2.01 17.00
N VAL A 3 17.71 -0.88 16.28
CA VAL A 3 16.49 -0.52 15.53
C VAL A 3 16.24 -1.48 14.36
N LYS A 4 17.30 -1.91 13.66
CA LYS A 4 17.19 -2.93 12.61
C LYS A 4 16.73 -4.27 13.16
N ARG A 5 17.25 -4.68 14.31
CA ARG A 5 16.90 -5.94 14.97
C ARG A 5 15.48 -5.93 15.49
N ASP A 6 15.05 -4.85 16.15
CA ASP A 6 13.66 -4.68 16.61
C ASP A 6 12.68 -4.67 15.43
N PHE A 7 13.06 -4.03 14.32
CA PHE A 7 12.29 -4.07 13.08
C PHE A 7 12.23 -5.48 12.49
N PHE A 8 13.37 -6.19 12.44
CA PHE A 8 13.46 -7.56 11.94
C PHE A 8 12.59 -8.51 12.76
N ASP A 9 12.67 -8.45 14.08
CA ASP A 9 11.87 -9.27 14.99
C ASP A 9 10.36 -8.98 14.86
N ARG A 10 10.01 -7.72 14.58
CA ARG A 10 8.61 -7.29 14.39
C ARG A 10 8.09 -7.52 12.98
N CYS A 11 8.95 -7.48 11.97
CA CYS A 11 8.54 -7.58 10.57
C CYS A 11 8.69 -8.95 9.96
N ASN A 12 9.29 -9.91 10.66
CA ASN A 12 9.43 -11.27 10.15
C ASN A 12 8.03 -11.89 9.98
N ASN A 13 7.48 -11.80 8.77
CA ASN A 13 6.13 -12.18 8.36
C ASN A 13 4.98 -11.28 8.86
N GLN A 14 5.23 -10.10 9.41
CA GLN A 14 4.15 -9.24 9.92
C GLN A 14 3.40 -8.47 8.82
N TYR A 15 3.82 -8.55 7.57
CA TYR A 15 3.06 -8.05 6.42
C TYR A 15 1.88 -8.95 6.03
N ASP A 16 1.71 -10.10 6.68
CA ASP A 16 0.59 -11.04 6.47
C ASP A 16 -0.56 -10.84 7.47
N LEU A 17 -0.54 -9.80 8.25
CA LEU A 17 -1.54 -9.54 9.30
C LEU A 17 -2.75 -8.72 8.81
N GLY A 18 -2.89 -8.52 7.50
CA GLY A 18 -3.99 -7.73 6.95
C GLY A 18 -3.99 -6.30 7.48
N VAL A 19 -5.14 -5.81 7.88
CA VAL A 19 -5.30 -4.45 8.44
C VAL A 19 -4.60 -4.26 9.79
N ASP A 20 -4.23 -5.33 10.46
CA ASP A 20 -3.44 -5.31 11.70
C ASP A 20 -1.93 -5.26 11.46
N THR A 21 -1.50 -5.19 10.20
CA THR A 21 -0.09 -4.99 9.86
C THR A 21 0.44 -3.75 10.54
N PRO A 22 1.53 -3.84 11.33
CA PRO A 22 2.06 -2.69 12.05
C PRO A 22 2.40 -1.52 11.12
N HIS A 23 2.05 -0.32 11.52
CA HIS A 23 2.29 0.90 10.71
C HIS A 23 3.77 1.09 10.37
N ILE A 24 4.67 0.65 11.25
CA ILE A 24 6.11 0.72 11.01
C ILE A 24 6.54 -0.04 9.75
N VAL A 25 5.84 -1.11 9.37
CA VAL A 25 6.13 -1.86 8.15
C VAL A 25 5.91 -0.99 6.91
N PHE A 26 4.79 -0.27 6.86
CA PHE A 26 4.50 0.67 5.78
C PHE A 26 5.47 1.87 5.76
N ASN A 27 5.75 2.44 6.92
CA ASN A 27 6.65 3.58 7.03
C ASN A 27 8.10 3.23 6.63
N TYR A 28 8.56 2.05 7.02
CA TYR A 28 9.87 1.56 6.62
C TYR A 28 9.94 1.25 5.12
N LEU A 29 8.89 0.70 4.56
CA LEU A 29 8.79 0.50 3.11
C LEU A 29 8.86 1.83 2.36
N ASP A 30 8.17 2.86 2.84
CA ASP A 30 8.26 4.21 2.26
C ASP A 30 9.70 4.74 2.32
N PHE A 31 10.39 4.54 3.44
CA PHE A 31 11.80 4.89 3.55
C PHE A 31 12.67 4.16 2.53
N LEU A 32 12.48 2.85 2.36
CA LEU A 32 13.24 2.06 1.39
C LEU A 32 12.98 2.51 -0.05
N LEU A 33 11.75 2.80 -0.40
CA LEU A 33 11.37 3.32 -1.71
C LEU A 33 11.98 4.69 -1.97
N TRP A 34 11.93 5.59 -0.98
CA TRP A 34 12.53 6.91 -1.06
C TRP A 34 14.05 6.83 -1.16
N ASP A 35 14.70 6.05 -0.31
CA ASP A 35 16.15 5.90 -0.30
C ASP A 35 16.68 5.30 -1.60
N GLY A 36 15.94 4.36 -2.18
CA GLY A 36 16.26 3.74 -3.47
C GLY A 36 16.18 4.69 -4.66
N ASN A 37 15.42 5.79 -4.57
CA ASN A 37 15.30 6.77 -5.65
C ASN A 37 14.91 8.17 -5.13
N ARG A 38 15.80 8.79 -4.37
CA ARG A 38 15.59 10.11 -3.75
C ARG A 38 15.24 11.20 -4.77
N LYS A 39 15.85 11.15 -5.95
CA LYS A 39 15.60 12.12 -7.01
C LYS A 39 14.17 12.04 -7.55
N LYS A 40 13.64 10.84 -7.68
CA LYS A 40 12.27 10.61 -8.14
C LYS A 40 11.23 11.03 -7.11
N PHE A 41 11.57 10.90 -5.83
CA PHE A 41 10.69 11.15 -4.70
C PHE A 41 11.15 12.33 -3.84
N ASP A 42 11.74 13.35 -4.47
CA ASP A 42 12.25 14.55 -3.81
C ASP A 42 11.15 15.37 -3.11
N ASP A 43 9.91 15.25 -3.56
CA ASP A 43 8.71 15.86 -2.98
C ASP A 43 8.08 15.07 -1.83
N PHE A 44 8.62 13.87 -1.51
CA PHE A 44 8.04 13.02 -0.48
C PHE A 44 8.29 13.55 0.92
N ASN A 45 7.22 13.65 1.72
CA ASN A 45 7.28 14.00 3.13
C ASN A 45 6.90 12.81 4.00
N PHE A 46 7.72 12.57 5.04
CA PHE A 46 7.43 11.58 6.08
C PHE A 46 6.39 12.17 7.05
N GLU A 47 5.13 12.13 6.65
CA GLU A 47 4.01 12.60 7.46
C GLU A 47 3.46 11.49 8.33
N PHE A 48 2.77 11.88 9.41
CA PHE A 48 2.05 10.94 10.25
C PHE A 48 0.85 10.36 9.49
N ARG A 49 0.87 9.06 9.30
CA ARG A 49 -0.21 8.26 8.69
C ARG A 49 -0.50 7.09 9.61
N ASN A 50 -1.75 6.93 10.00
CA ASN A 50 -2.17 5.99 11.05
C ASN A 50 -3.35 5.11 10.68
N SER A 51 -3.74 5.09 9.42
CA SER A 51 -4.88 4.30 8.95
C SER A 51 -4.45 3.35 7.83
N VAL A 52 -4.69 2.06 8.00
CA VAL A 52 -4.51 1.06 6.95
C VAL A 52 -5.76 1.01 6.09
N GLU A 53 -5.60 1.21 4.81
CA GLU A 53 -6.67 1.33 3.82
C GLU A 53 -6.56 0.23 2.77
N HIS A 54 -7.70 -0.36 2.39
CA HIS A 54 -7.80 -1.22 1.22
C HIS A 54 -7.82 -0.40 -0.06
N TRP A 55 -6.90 -0.64 -0.97
CA TRP A 55 -6.92 0.01 -2.27
C TRP A 55 -8.14 -0.40 -3.09
N TYR A 56 -8.34 -1.71 -3.27
CA TYR A 56 -9.64 -2.24 -3.73
C TYR A 56 -10.50 -2.50 -2.49
N PRO A 57 -11.68 -1.87 -2.37
CA PRO A 57 -12.48 -1.92 -1.15
C PRO A 57 -13.17 -3.26 -0.96
N GLN A 58 -13.45 -3.61 0.30
CA GLN A 58 -14.21 -4.82 0.64
C GLN A 58 -15.64 -4.79 0.09
N HIS A 59 -16.27 -3.63 0.15
CA HIS A 59 -17.64 -3.39 -0.31
C HIS A 59 -17.65 -2.22 -1.30
N PRO A 60 -17.29 -2.47 -2.59
CA PRO A 60 -17.29 -1.40 -3.57
C PRO A 60 -18.63 -0.65 -3.62
N SER A 61 -18.58 0.68 -3.64
CA SER A 61 -19.76 1.51 -3.83
C SER A 61 -20.35 1.37 -5.23
N ASP A 62 -19.52 1.05 -6.22
CA ASP A 62 -19.99 0.65 -7.54
C ASP A 62 -20.45 -0.80 -7.50
N VAL A 63 -21.76 -1.00 -7.58
CA VAL A 63 -22.42 -2.32 -7.50
C VAL A 63 -22.10 -3.24 -8.69
N SER A 64 -21.58 -2.71 -9.78
CA SER A 64 -21.12 -3.50 -10.93
C SER A 64 -19.82 -4.25 -10.65
N LEU A 65 -19.06 -3.82 -9.63
CA LEU A 65 -17.81 -4.42 -9.27
C LEU A 65 -17.98 -5.62 -8.32
N THR A 66 -17.22 -6.66 -8.58
CA THR A 66 -17.25 -7.88 -7.77
C THR A 66 -16.65 -7.64 -6.39
N LYS A 67 -17.33 -8.09 -5.35
CA LYS A 67 -16.76 -8.11 -4.00
C LYS A 67 -15.51 -8.99 -3.96
N TRP A 68 -14.46 -8.47 -3.35
CA TRP A 68 -13.24 -9.22 -3.13
C TRP A 68 -13.20 -9.71 -1.68
N SER A 69 -13.07 -11.01 -1.47
CA SER A 69 -13.09 -11.60 -0.14
C SER A 69 -11.69 -11.70 0.48
N HIS A 70 -11.65 -11.78 1.82
CA HIS A 70 -10.43 -12.00 2.59
C HIS A 70 -9.67 -13.25 2.12
N LYS A 71 -10.38 -14.35 1.85
CA LYS A 71 -9.80 -15.61 1.36
C LYS A 71 -9.15 -15.49 -0.03
N LYS A 72 -9.51 -14.47 -0.79
CA LYS A 72 -9.01 -14.24 -2.15
C LYS A 72 -7.96 -13.12 -2.24
N GLY A 73 -7.51 -12.61 -1.11
CA GLY A 73 -6.42 -11.65 -1.06
C GLY A 73 -6.81 -10.19 -0.76
N LEU A 74 -8.05 -9.90 -0.36
CA LEU A 74 -8.47 -8.54 0.01
C LEU A 74 -7.54 -7.92 1.04
N ASP A 75 -7.18 -8.66 2.08
CA ASP A 75 -6.33 -8.21 3.18
C ASP A 75 -4.84 -8.46 2.96
N ASN A 76 -4.45 -8.93 1.78
CA ASN A 76 -3.03 -9.11 1.48
C ASN A 76 -2.31 -7.78 1.39
N PHE A 77 -1.03 -7.78 1.76
CA PHE A 77 -0.18 -6.59 1.79
C PHE A 77 -0.19 -5.79 0.47
N GLY A 78 -0.30 -6.49 -0.67
CA GLY A 78 -0.38 -5.86 -1.98
C GLY A 78 -1.59 -4.94 -2.16
N ASN A 79 -2.70 -5.21 -1.45
CA ASN A 79 -3.92 -4.40 -1.51
C ASN A 79 -4.03 -3.35 -0.40
N LEU A 80 -3.04 -3.26 0.49
CA LEU A 80 -3.08 -2.37 1.64
C LEU A 80 -2.10 -1.20 1.47
N CYS A 81 -2.48 -0.05 1.95
CA CYS A 81 -1.63 1.13 2.05
C CYS A 81 -1.88 1.88 3.34
N ILE A 82 -0.93 2.73 3.72
CA ILE A 82 -1.09 3.60 4.89
C ILE A 82 -1.48 5.01 4.45
N VAL A 83 -2.48 5.56 5.11
CA VAL A 83 -3.02 6.90 4.84
C VAL A 83 -3.32 7.62 6.15
N SER A 84 -3.58 8.92 6.09
CA SER A 84 -4.17 9.64 7.22
C SER A 84 -5.64 9.27 7.39
N SER A 85 -6.19 9.46 8.58
CA SER A 85 -7.63 9.23 8.84
C SER A 85 -8.52 10.07 7.92
N LYS A 86 -8.08 11.29 7.58
CA LYS A 86 -8.78 12.17 6.64
C LYS A 86 -8.86 11.56 5.23
N ILE A 87 -7.76 11.01 4.74
CA ILE A 87 -7.72 10.37 3.41
C ILE A 87 -8.52 9.06 3.43
N ASN A 88 -8.44 8.29 4.49
CA ASN A 88 -9.25 7.09 4.65
C ASN A 88 -10.75 7.39 4.53
N SER A 89 -11.22 8.46 5.18
CA SER A 89 -12.62 8.91 5.08
C SER A 89 -13.00 9.33 3.65
N LYS A 90 -12.10 9.99 2.93
CA LYS A 90 -12.32 10.38 1.53
C LYS A 90 -12.41 9.16 0.61
N PHE A 91 -11.54 8.18 0.80
CA PHE A 91 -11.50 6.99 -0.03
C PHE A 91 -12.72 6.11 0.16
N SER A 92 -13.22 6.01 1.40
CA SER A 92 -14.43 5.24 1.70
C SER A 92 -14.45 3.89 0.96
N ASN A 93 -15.54 3.56 0.31
CA ASN A 93 -15.71 2.34 -0.48
C ASN A 93 -15.49 2.55 -2.00
N LEU A 94 -14.79 3.62 -2.37
CA LEU A 94 -14.49 3.88 -3.78
C LEU A 94 -13.51 2.83 -4.33
N ALA A 95 -13.75 2.44 -5.58
CA ALA A 95 -12.83 1.61 -6.34
C ALA A 95 -11.53 2.36 -6.69
N PRO A 96 -10.43 1.66 -7.03
CA PRO A 96 -9.15 2.28 -7.36
C PRO A 96 -9.22 3.39 -8.40
N THR A 97 -9.92 3.17 -9.52
CA THR A 97 -10.10 4.18 -10.57
C THR A 97 -10.84 5.42 -10.10
N SER A 98 -11.84 5.24 -9.24
CA SER A 98 -12.60 6.35 -8.64
C SER A 98 -11.76 7.12 -7.62
N LYS A 99 -10.95 6.44 -6.82
CA LYS A 99 -9.96 7.08 -5.92
C LYS A 99 -8.98 7.94 -6.72
N MET A 100 -8.48 7.42 -7.84
CA MET A 100 -7.57 8.17 -8.72
C MET A 100 -8.28 9.34 -9.39
N GLY A 101 -9.47 9.16 -9.90
CA GLY A 101 -10.22 10.20 -10.61
C GLY A 101 -10.64 11.35 -9.70
N THR A 102 -11.07 11.06 -8.48
CA THR A 102 -11.57 12.07 -7.52
C THR A 102 -10.46 12.64 -6.63
N TYR A 103 -9.52 11.81 -6.19
CA TYR A 103 -8.50 12.14 -5.19
C TYR A 103 -7.07 11.90 -5.68
N GLY A 104 -6.84 11.99 -7.00
CA GLY A 104 -5.52 11.75 -7.59
C GLY A 104 -4.40 12.61 -6.98
N ASN A 105 -4.69 13.86 -6.60
CA ASN A 105 -3.72 14.72 -5.92
C ASN A 105 -3.36 14.17 -4.52
N ASP A 106 -4.34 13.69 -3.76
CA ASP A 106 -4.10 13.08 -2.45
C ASP A 106 -3.27 11.80 -2.59
N VAL A 107 -3.55 10.97 -3.61
CA VAL A 107 -2.77 9.77 -3.92
C VAL A 107 -1.33 10.13 -4.27
N ASN A 108 -1.12 11.11 -5.13
CA ASN A 108 0.22 11.53 -5.59
C ASN A 108 1.05 12.23 -4.52
N LYS A 109 0.45 12.68 -3.43
CA LYS A 109 1.11 13.25 -2.25
C LYS A 109 1.15 12.30 -1.05
N GLY A 110 0.54 11.13 -1.17
CA GLY A 110 0.46 10.13 -0.11
C GLY A 110 1.74 9.33 0.07
N SER A 111 1.62 8.21 0.77
CA SER A 111 2.71 7.24 0.94
C SER A 111 3.23 6.76 -0.42
N LEU A 112 4.51 6.38 -0.48
CA LEU A 112 5.10 5.97 -1.77
C LEU A 112 4.50 4.67 -2.29
N LYS A 113 4.17 3.73 -1.39
CA LYS A 113 3.42 2.53 -1.75
C LYS A 113 2.09 2.89 -2.43
N LEU A 114 1.33 3.81 -1.85
CA LEU A 114 0.06 4.29 -2.42
C LEU A 114 0.26 4.91 -3.82
N ARG A 115 1.29 5.74 -4.00
CA ARG A 115 1.61 6.34 -5.32
C ARG A 115 1.87 5.28 -6.38
N LEU A 116 2.58 4.20 -6.04
CA LEU A 116 2.84 3.08 -6.94
C LEU A 116 1.55 2.33 -7.29
N MET A 117 0.68 2.11 -6.31
CA MET A 117 -0.63 1.49 -6.53
C MET A 117 -1.51 2.33 -7.47
N GLY A 118 -1.52 3.64 -7.30
CA GLY A 118 -2.20 4.57 -8.20
C GLY A 118 -1.68 4.51 -9.63
N LYS A 119 -0.36 4.46 -9.83
CA LYS A 119 0.25 4.31 -11.16
C LYS A 119 -0.10 2.99 -11.83
N ALA A 120 -0.10 1.90 -11.08
CA ALA A 120 -0.50 0.59 -11.60
C ALA A 120 -1.97 0.58 -12.02
N THR A 121 -2.85 1.19 -11.22
CA THR A 121 -4.28 1.32 -11.53
C THR A 121 -4.52 2.10 -12.82
N ALA A 122 -3.76 3.15 -13.07
CA ALA A 122 -3.87 3.93 -14.31
C ALA A 122 -3.59 3.10 -15.58
N LYS A 123 -2.84 2.00 -15.43
CA LYS A 123 -2.51 1.08 -16.55
C LYS A 123 -3.51 -0.06 -16.70
N CYS A 124 -4.18 -0.48 -15.64
CA CYS A 124 -4.93 -1.74 -15.62
C CYS A 124 -6.42 -1.59 -15.29
N GLY A 125 -6.84 -0.56 -14.59
CA GLY A 125 -8.22 -0.43 -14.10
C GLY A 125 -8.54 -1.35 -12.91
N ASP A 126 -9.82 -1.35 -12.48
CA ASP A 126 -10.23 -1.97 -11.21
C ASP A 126 -10.14 -3.49 -11.19
N VAL A 127 -10.61 -4.13 -12.24
CA VAL A 127 -10.65 -5.60 -12.32
C VAL A 127 -9.24 -6.16 -12.42
N GLU A 128 -8.41 -5.58 -13.25
CA GLU A 128 -7.03 -6.00 -13.45
C GLU A 128 -6.18 -5.83 -12.19
N TRP A 129 -6.47 -4.81 -11.36
CA TRP A 129 -5.82 -4.66 -10.06
C TRP A 129 -5.86 -5.96 -9.25
N ARG A 130 -7.01 -6.59 -9.13
CA ARG A 130 -7.19 -7.81 -8.36
C ARG A 130 -6.50 -9.04 -8.94
N ILE A 131 -6.31 -9.07 -10.27
CA ILE A 131 -5.85 -10.26 -10.99
C ILE A 131 -4.34 -10.22 -11.24
N CYS A 132 -3.85 -9.16 -11.83
CA CYS A 132 -2.47 -9.05 -12.32
C CYS A 132 -1.62 -8.09 -11.49
N GLU A 133 -2.03 -6.83 -11.41
CA GLU A 133 -1.21 -5.76 -10.83
C GLU A 133 -1.06 -5.90 -9.31
N PHE A 134 -2.08 -6.35 -8.61
CA PHE A 134 -2.01 -6.63 -7.19
C PHE A 134 -0.88 -7.61 -6.83
N LYS A 135 -0.80 -8.75 -7.51
CA LYS A 135 0.22 -9.77 -7.24
C LYS A 135 1.62 -9.28 -7.54
N LYS A 136 1.79 -8.61 -8.67
CA LYS A 136 3.06 -8.02 -9.07
C LYS A 136 3.52 -6.99 -8.04
N HIS A 137 2.64 -6.06 -7.69
CA HIS A 137 2.91 -5.04 -6.70
C HIS A 137 3.26 -5.64 -5.33
N GLU A 138 2.49 -6.62 -4.86
CA GLU A 138 2.75 -7.33 -3.61
C GLU A 138 4.14 -7.94 -3.59
N ASN A 139 4.50 -8.69 -4.63
CA ASN A 139 5.80 -9.35 -4.73
C ASN A 139 6.96 -8.34 -4.72
N GLU A 140 6.82 -7.23 -5.41
CA GLU A 140 7.84 -6.17 -5.45
C GLU A 140 8.03 -5.52 -4.07
N MET A 141 6.94 -5.21 -3.36
CA MET A 141 7.01 -4.59 -2.03
C MET A 141 7.56 -5.53 -0.96
N ILE A 142 7.12 -6.78 -0.97
CA ILE A 142 7.62 -7.81 -0.04
C ILE A 142 9.10 -8.10 -0.30
N LYS A 143 9.52 -8.15 -1.55
CA LYS A 143 10.93 -8.33 -1.90
C LYS A 143 11.82 -7.21 -1.35
N LEU A 144 11.38 -5.95 -1.44
CA LEU A 144 12.11 -4.83 -0.85
C LEU A 144 12.28 -4.97 0.66
N LEU A 145 11.20 -5.32 1.37
CA LEU A 145 11.24 -5.54 2.82
C LEU A 145 12.16 -6.70 3.19
N LYS A 146 12.06 -7.84 2.51
CA LYS A 146 12.91 -9.02 2.76
C LYS A 146 14.38 -8.70 2.53
N ASN A 147 14.73 -8.08 1.41
CA ASN A 147 16.11 -7.72 1.10
C ASN A 147 16.72 -6.77 2.14
N ALA A 148 15.92 -5.85 2.67
CA ALA A 148 16.37 -4.91 3.69
C ALA A 148 16.52 -5.56 5.07
N CYS A 149 15.82 -6.66 5.32
CA CYS A 149 15.86 -7.41 6.58
C CYS A 149 16.91 -8.54 6.56
N GLU A 150 17.42 -8.93 5.39
CA GLU A 150 18.53 -9.87 5.30
C GLU A 150 19.79 -9.20 5.87
N ILE A 151 20.24 -9.72 7.01
CA ILE A 151 21.51 -9.32 7.62
C ILE A 151 22.57 -10.17 6.93
N GLU A 152 23.52 -9.52 6.26
CA GLU A 152 24.78 -10.15 5.85
C GLU A 152 25.57 -10.63 7.07
#